data_1b9ef5f528c8aa12537e0d5f4871609b
#
_entry.id   1b9ef5f528c8aa12537e0d5f4871609b
#
_cell.length_a   1.000
_cell.length_b   1.000
_cell.length_c   1.000
_cell.angle_alpha   90.00
_cell.angle_beta   90.00
_cell.angle_gamma   90.00
#
_symmetry.space_group_name_H-M   'P 1'
#
loop_
_entity.id
_entity.type
_entity.pdbx_description
1 polymer ?
#
loop_
_entity_poly.entity_id
_entity_poly.type
_entity_poly.pdbx_seq_one_letter_code
_entity_poly.pdbx_strand_id
1 'polypeptide(L)'
;VEPNEFTTPLFRGVVLCEECFYLLLVQIQLREIIMPMSRDTIAAIATAQGRGGVGIVRVSGPLAQQISLQMTERELKPRYAHYGPFYAQGQQAIDEGLALYFAGPNSFTGEDVLELQGHGGPVVLDMLLQRCVELGARLARPGEFSERAFLNDKLDLAQAEAIADLIEASSTQAARNALRSLQGVFSKRVNALTEQLIALRIYVEAAIDFPEEEIDFLADGHILKLLTDVQAELKDVVREAGQGALLRDGMSVVIAGRPNAGKSSLLNSLAGYEAAIVTDIEGTTRDILREHIHID
;
A
#
# COMPACT_ATOMS: atom_id res chain seq x y z
N VAL A 1 -10.41 23.12 49.18
CA VAL A 1 -9.81 22.06 48.36
C VAL A 1 -9.23 22.77 47.15
N GLU A 2 -7.89 22.95 47.19
CA GLU A 2 -7.11 23.65 46.18
C GLU A 2 -7.10 22.84 44.87
N PRO A 3 -7.11 23.47 43.69
CA PRO A 3 -6.96 22.78 42.40
C PRO A 3 -5.49 22.54 42.12
N ASN A 4 -5.14 21.26 41.84
CA ASN A 4 -3.82 20.80 41.46
C ASN A 4 -3.38 21.44 40.12
N GLU A 5 -2.18 22.00 40.14
CA GLU A 5 -1.44 22.48 38.99
C GLU A 5 -1.14 21.30 38.04
N PHE A 6 -1.76 21.30 36.87
CA PHE A 6 -1.32 20.48 35.73
C PHE A 6 -0.17 21.22 35.02
N THR A 7 1.04 20.74 35.18
CA THR A 7 2.20 21.18 34.44
C THR A 7 2.05 20.75 32.96
N THR A 8 1.83 21.71 32.09
CA THR A 8 1.89 21.58 30.63
C THR A 8 3.31 21.30 30.16
N PRO A 9 3.57 20.31 29.31
CA PRO A 9 4.89 20.14 28.70
C PRO A 9 5.14 21.22 27.66
N LEU A 10 6.13 22.06 27.94
CA LEU A 10 6.67 23.08 27.03
C LEU A 10 7.32 22.39 25.81
N PHE A 11 6.63 22.38 24.69
CA PHE A 11 7.28 22.31 23.39
C PHE A 11 7.80 23.71 23.06
N ARG A 12 9.11 23.82 22.77
CA ARG A 12 9.80 25.10 22.55
C ARG A 12 9.04 25.95 21.50
N GLY A 13 8.41 27.01 21.95
CA GLY A 13 8.06 28.18 21.15
C GLY A 13 6.67 28.22 20.50
N VAL A 14 5.74 27.29 20.76
CA VAL A 14 4.38 27.38 20.25
C VAL A 14 3.42 27.30 21.45
N VAL A 15 2.75 28.40 21.77
CA VAL A 15 1.60 28.43 22.71
C VAL A 15 0.39 28.03 21.89
N LEU A 16 -0.04 26.77 21.99
CA LEU A 16 -1.33 26.35 21.45
C LEU A 16 -2.44 26.93 22.35
N CYS A 17 -3.40 27.62 21.79
CA CYS A 17 -4.58 28.03 22.54
C CYS A 17 -5.38 26.80 23.01
N GLU A 18 -6.14 26.94 24.09
CA GLU A 18 -6.92 25.82 24.67
C GLU A 18 -7.81 25.12 23.65
N GLU A 19 -8.38 25.85 22.70
CA GLU A 19 -9.20 25.28 21.62
C GLU A 19 -8.39 24.42 20.63
N CYS A 20 -7.17 24.83 20.28
CA CYS A 20 -6.29 24.04 19.43
C CYS A 20 -5.84 22.75 20.14
N PHE A 21 -5.60 22.80 21.44
CA PHE A 21 -5.28 21.63 22.25
C PHE A 21 -6.48 20.68 22.37
N TYR A 22 -7.70 21.25 22.50
CA TYR A 22 -8.95 20.48 22.55
C TYR A 22 -9.24 19.83 21.19
N LEU A 23 -9.02 20.51 20.08
CA LEU A 23 -9.16 19.96 18.74
C LEU A 23 -8.14 18.85 18.46
N LEU A 24 -6.90 18.98 18.94
CA LEU A 24 -5.88 17.95 18.84
C LEU A 24 -6.23 16.71 19.68
N LEU A 25 -6.72 16.91 20.90
CA LEU A 25 -7.20 15.83 21.76
C LEU A 25 -8.43 15.14 21.18
N VAL A 26 -9.37 15.90 20.61
CA VAL A 26 -10.55 15.36 19.93
C VAL A 26 -10.16 14.58 18.68
N GLN A 27 -9.16 15.03 17.91
CA GLN A 27 -8.63 14.26 16.78
C GLN A 27 -7.93 12.98 17.21
N ILE A 28 -7.16 13.00 18.32
CA ILE A 28 -6.53 11.79 18.87
C ILE A 28 -7.59 10.82 19.41
N GLN A 29 -8.59 11.30 20.15
CA GLN A 29 -9.70 10.48 20.64
C GLN A 29 -10.61 9.97 19.52
N LEU A 30 -10.87 10.75 18.46
CA LEU A 30 -11.60 10.30 17.29
C LEU A 30 -10.80 9.22 16.52
N ARG A 31 -9.48 9.29 16.49
CA ARG A 31 -8.63 8.25 15.91
C ARG A 31 -8.75 6.92 16.66
N GLU A 32 -8.84 6.96 18.00
CA GLU A 32 -9.07 5.77 18.82
C GLU A 32 -10.51 5.23 18.73
N ILE A 33 -11.51 6.10 18.49
CA ILE A 33 -12.92 5.71 18.40
C ILE A 33 -13.30 5.23 16.99
N ILE A 34 -12.69 5.80 15.94
CA ILE A 34 -13.06 5.51 14.54
C ILE A 34 -12.32 4.28 13.99
N MET A 35 -11.19 3.90 14.58
CA MET A 35 -10.44 2.71 14.17
C MET A 35 -10.22 1.77 15.36
N PRO A 36 -11.15 0.85 15.65
CA PRO A 36 -10.79 -0.29 16.46
C PRO A 36 -9.70 -1.04 15.68
N MET A 37 -8.44 -0.95 16.15
CA MET A 37 -7.38 -1.80 15.63
C MET A 37 -7.92 -3.22 15.61
N SER A 38 -8.03 -3.81 14.43
CA SER A 38 -8.54 -5.16 14.26
C SER A 38 -7.71 -6.10 15.16
N ARG A 39 -8.32 -6.58 16.24
CA ARG A 39 -7.67 -7.51 17.18
C ARG A 39 -7.70 -8.94 16.68
N ASP A 40 -8.20 -9.16 15.46
CA ASP A 40 -8.29 -10.47 14.84
C ASP A 40 -7.01 -10.84 14.08
N THR A 41 -6.79 -12.12 13.94
CA THR A 41 -5.68 -12.67 13.17
C THR A 41 -6.17 -13.07 11.79
N ILE A 42 -5.46 -12.68 10.76
CA ILE A 42 -5.76 -13.00 9.36
C ILE A 42 -4.74 -13.95 8.77
N ALA A 43 -5.17 -14.76 7.82
CA ALA A 43 -4.33 -15.66 7.05
C ALA A 43 -4.70 -15.65 5.56
N ALA A 44 -3.69 -15.77 4.69
CA ALA A 44 -3.90 -15.95 3.26
C ALA A 44 -2.69 -16.64 2.60
N ILE A 45 -2.92 -17.22 1.42
CA ILE A 45 -1.86 -17.61 0.50
C ILE A 45 -1.28 -16.33 -0.10
N ALA A 46 0.02 -16.09 0.14
CA ALA A 46 0.72 -14.87 -0.26
C ALA A 46 1.43 -14.99 -1.62
N THR A 47 1.49 -16.18 -2.21
CA THR A 47 2.03 -16.42 -3.56
C THR A 47 0.94 -16.47 -4.60
N ALA A 48 1.30 -16.20 -5.87
CA ALA A 48 0.37 -16.28 -6.99
C ALA A 48 -0.30 -17.65 -7.07
N GLN A 49 -1.55 -17.68 -7.54
CA GLN A 49 -2.29 -18.92 -7.75
C GLN A 49 -1.63 -19.76 -8.86
N GLY A 50 -1.59 -21.08 -8.65
CA GLY A 50 -1.03 -22.01 -9.63
C GLY A 50 -0.17 -23.09 -8.99
N ARG A 51 0.56 -23.83 -9.81
CA ARG A 51 1.51 -24.87 -9.36
C ARG A 51 2.92 -24.29 -9.40
N GLY A 52 3.58 -24.24 -8.25
CA GLY A 52 4.96 -23.74 -8.12
C GLY A 52 5.80 -24.66 -7.25
N GLY A 53 7.11 -24.50 -7.28
CA GLY A 53 8.03 -25.23 -6.39
C GLY A 53 7.89 -24.78 -4.93
N VAL A 54 7.52 -23.49 -4.70
CA VAL A 54 7.34 -22.90 -3.37
C VAL A 54 6.02 -22.16 -3.32
N GLY A 55 5.32 -22.27 -2.19
CA GLY A 55 4.14 -21.50 -1.85
C GLY A 55 4.24 -20.97 -0.42
N ILE A 56 3.62 -19.83 -0.17
CA ILE A 56 3.70 -19.13 1.12
C ILE A 56 2.28 -18.89 1.64
N VAL A 57 2.02 -19.35 2.87
CA VAL A 57 0.87 -18.93 3.67
C VAL A 57 1.36 -17.90 4.68
N ARG A 58 0.74 -16.73 4.70
CA ARG A 58 1.06 -15.63 5.63
C ARG A 58 -0.07 -15.46 6.63
N VAL A 59 0.29 -15.30 7.89
CA VAL A 59 -0.60 -15.01 9.02
C VAL A 59 -0.17 -13.69 9.63
N SER A 60 -1.11 -12.82 10.01
CA SER A 60 -0.82 -11.55 10.72
C SER A 60 -1.84 -11.33 11.84
N GLY A 61 -1.36 -10.96 13.01
CA GLY A 61 -2.19 -10.62 14.16
C GLY A 61 -1.77 -11.34 15.45
N PRO A 62 -2.52 -11.12 16.55
CA PRO A 62 -2.12 -11.54 17.89
C PRO A 62 -1.98 -13.07 18.10
N LEU A 63 -2.63 -13.90 17.27
CA LEU A 63 -2.51 -15.36 17.36
C LEU A 63 -1.34 -15.94 16.53
N ALA A 64 -0.57 -15.12 15.81
CA ALA A 64 0.47 -15.60 14.90
C ALA A 64 1.53 -16.44 15.62
N GLN A 65 1.96 -16.06 16.83
CA GLN A 65 2.90 -16.82 17.64
C GLN A 65 2.31 -18.16 18.11
N GLN A 66 1.05 -18.15 18.57
CA GLN A 66 0.36 -19.38 18.98
C GLN A 66 0.15 -20.34 17.81
N ILE A 67 -0.25 -19.83 16.65
CA ILE A 67 -0.40 -20.62 15.42
C ILE A 67 0.94 -21.22 15.02
N SER A 68 2.03 -20.45 15.09
CA SER A 68 3.36 -20.96 14.78
C SER A 68 3.75 -22.13 15.65
N LEU A 69 3.55 -22.03 16.97
CA LEU A 69 3.85 -23.08 17.92
C LEU A 69 3.05 -24.37 17.65
N GLN A 70 1.75 -24.24 17.32
CA GLN A 70 0.89 -25.40 17.06
C GLN A 70 1.14 -26.05 15.70
N MET A 71 1.60 -25.28 14.72
CA MET A 71 1.90 -25.80 13.38
C MET A 71 3.31 -26.39 13.26
N THR A 72 4.26 -25.93 14.07
CA THR A 72 5.66 -26.39 13.98
C THR A 72 6.14 -27.18 15.19
N GLU A 73 5.30 -27.28 16.26
CA GLU A 73 5.63 -27.86 17.56
C GLU A 73 6.91 -27.29 18.20
N ARG A 74 7.22 -26.04 17.82
CA ARG A 74 8.48 -25.40 18.19
C ARG A 74 8.28 -23.91 18.38
N GLU A 75 8.94 -23.34 19.37
CA GLU A 75 9.04 -21.89 19.49
C GLU A 75 10.01 -21.34 18.42
N LEU A 76 9.51 -20.45 17.55
CA LEU A 76 10.32 -19.87 16.49
C LEU A 76 11.06 -18.63 17.00
N LYS A 77 12.37 -18.60 16.77
CA LYS A 77 13.16 -17.40 17.01
C LYS A 77 12.82 -16.34 15.94
N PRO A 78 12.47 -15.11 16.34
CA PRO A 78 12.10 -14.05 15.39
C PRO A 78 13.20 -13.83 14.34
N ARG A 79 12.78 -13.70 13.07
CA ARG A 79 13.63 -13.44 11.90
C ARG A 79 14.66 -14.53 11.62
N TYR A 80 14.41 -15.72 12.10
CA TYR A 80 15.24 -16.89 11.82
C TYR A 80 14.46 -17.90 11.00
N ALA A 81 15.04 -18.41 9.93
CA ALA A 81 14.43 -19.45 9.12
C ALA A 81 14.56 -20.80 9.82
N HIS A 82 13.43 -21.43 10.12
CA HIS A 82 13.35 -22.74 10.74
C HIS A 82 12.83 -23.74 9.71
N TYR A 83 13.62 -24.73 9.37
CA TYR A 83 13.18 -25.83 8.53
C TYR A 83 12.58 -26.96 9.38
N GLY A 84 11.47 -27.50 8.94
CA GLY A 84 10.80 -28.62 9.57
C GLY A 84 9.37 -28.87 9.07
N PRO A 85 8.70 -29.88 9.65
CA PRO A 85 7.33 -30.21 9.28
C PRO A 85 6.32 -29.19 9.81
N PHE A 86 5.22 -29.08 9.06
CA PHE A 86 4.00 -28.36 9.43
C PHE A 86 2.90 -29.37 9.74
N TYR A 87 2.28 -29.28 10.92
CA TYR A 87 1.38 -30.28 11.44
C TYR A 87 -0.11 -29.89 11.35
N ALA A 88 -0.91 -30.86 10.93
CA ALA A 88 -2.37 -30.85 11.12
C ALA A 88 -2.74 -31.20 12.58
N GLN A 89 -4.02 -31.23 12.88
CA GLN A 89 -4.50 -31.73 14.14
C GLN A 89 -4.12 -33.23 14.29
N GLY A 90 -3.58 -33.63 15.45
CA GLY A 90 -3.17 -35.02 15.71
C GLY A 90 -1.76 -35.36 15.19
N GLN A 91 -0.90 -34.37 14.99
CA GLN A 91 0.54 -34.55 14.64
C GLN A 91 0.81 -35.20 13.28
N GLN A 92 -0.17 -35.21 12.39
CA GLN A 92 0.05 -35.59 11.00
C GLN A 92 0.73 -34.44 10.26
N ALA A 93 1.86 -34.70 9.62
CA ALA A 93 2.54 -33.69 8.80
C ALA A 93 1.69 -33.37 7.55
N ILE A 94 1.46 -32.08 7.31
CA ILE A 94 0.85 -31.57 6.08
C ILE A 94 1.91 -31.43 5.00
N ASP A 95 3.05 -30.83 5.37
CA ASP A 95 4.18 -30.54 4.48
C ASP A 95 5.44 -30.32 5.31
N GLU A 96 6.58 -30.15 4.63
CA GLU A 96 7.84 -29.73 5.23
C GLU A 96 8.37 -28.48 4.52
N GLY A 97 8.88 -27.53 5.28
CA GLY A 97 9.35 -26.28 4.70
C GLY A 97 9.99 -25.33 5.70
N LEU A 98 10.03 -24.05 5.33
CA LEU A 98 10.59 -23.00 6.17
C LEU A 98 9.46 -22.23 6.87
N ALA A 99 9.59 -22.08 8.18
CA ALA A 99 8.77 -21.17 8.97
C ALA A 99 9.59 -19.94 9.38
N LEU A 100 9.02 -18.74 9.19
CA LEU A 100 9.59 -17.48 9.62
C LEU A 100 8.58 -16.73 10.49
N TYR A 101 9.03 -16.27 11.63
CA TYR A 101 8.25 -15.46 12.54
C TYR A 101 8.85 -14.05 12.65
N PHE A 102 7.99 -13.03 12.56
CA PHE A 102 8.36 -11.63 12.70
C PHE A 102 7.54 -11.02 13.83
N ALA A 103 8.22 -10.70 14.92
CA ALA A 103 7.57 -10.04 16.05
C ALA A 103 7.26 -8.57 15.73
N GLY A 104 6.06 -8.14 16.08
CA GLY A 104 5.68 -6.73 16.01
C GLY A 104 6.54 -5.84 16.93
N PRO A 105 6.78 -4.58 16.61
CA PRO A 105 6.32 -3.86 15.41
C PRO A 105 7.23 -4.07 14.17
N ASN A 106 8.25 -4.94 14.26
CA ASN A 106 9.26 -5.11 13.24
C ASN A 106 8.85 -6.17 12.18
N SER A 107 7.66 -6.06 11.64
CA SER A 107 7.07 -6.91 10.62
C SER A 107 6.52 -6.06 9.47
N PHE A 108 5.98 -6.71 8.43
CA PHE A 108 5.36 -6.01 7.30
C PHE A 108 4.12 -5.22 7.72
N THR A 109 3.22 -5.83 8.49
CA THR A 109 1.97 -5.20 8.95
C THR A 109 2.12 -4.37 10.23
N GLY A 110 3.28 -4.46 10.91
CA GLY A 110 3.45 -3.91 12.26
C GLY A 110 2.91 -4.81 13.38
N GLU A 111 2.18 -5.86 13.04
CA GLU A 111 1.69 -6.91 13.95
C GLU A 111 2.67 -8.08 14.01
N ASP A 112 2.38 -9.10 14.81
CA ASP A 112 3.07 -10.38 14.71
C ASP A 112 2.73 -11.05 13.39
N VAL A 113 3.76 -11.49 12.65
CA VAL A 113 3.59 -12.13 11.34
C VAL A 113 4.29 -13.49 11.33
N LEU A 114 3.58 -14.49 10.81
CA LEU A 114 4.12 -15.82 10.53
C LEU A 114 4.06 -16.07 9.03
N GLU A 115 5.14 -16.59 8.45
CA GLU A 115 5.17 -17.12 7.09
C GLU A 115 5.54 -18.60 7.12
N LEU A 116 4.71 -19.41 6.47
CA LEU A 116 4.91 -20.83 6.26
C LEU A 116 5.20 -21.03 4.76
N GLN A 117 6.44 -21.37 4.45
CA GLN A 117 6.91 -21.55 3.08
C GLN A 117 7.07 -23.07 2.82
N GLY A 118 6.07 -23.64 2.19
CA GLY A 118 6.02 -25.07 1.82
C GLY A 118 6.04 -25.26 0.30
N HIS A 119 5.65 -26.46 -0.14
CA HIS A 119 5.49 -26.73 -1.56
C HIS A 119 4.29 -25.98 -2.15
N GLY A 120 4.49 -25.40 -3.34
CA GLY A 120 3.50 -24.53 -4.01
C GLY A 120 2.38 -25.28 -4.73
N GLY A 121 1.97 -26.44 -4.23
CA GLY A 121 0.79 -27.15 -4.71
C GLY A 121 -0.48 -26.55 -4.11
N PRO A 122 -1.54 -26.29 -4.90
CA PRO A 122 -2.75 -25.64 -4.39
C PRO A 122 -3.39 -26.40 -3.21
N VAL A 123 -3.40 -27.73 -3.26
CA VAL A 123 -3.98 -28.56 -2.20
C VAL A 123 -3.18 -28.43 -0.90
N VAL A 124 -1.85 -28.41 -0.98
CA VAL A 124 -0.98 -28.26 0.20
C VAL A 124 -1.17 -26.90 0.84
N LEU A 125 -1.20 -25.85 0.02
CA LEU A 125 -1.41 -24.48 0.50
C LEU A 125 -2.81 -24.30 1.13
N ASP A 126 -3.84 -24.91 0.55
CA ASP A 126 -5.18 -24.90 1.12
C ASP A 126 -5.24 -25.62 2.47
N MET A 127 -4.54 -26.78 2.61
CA MET A 127 -4.45 -27.50 3.89
C MET A 127 -3.74 -26.65 4.95
N LEU A 128 -2.64 -25.98 4.61
CA LEU A 128 -1.93 -25.07 5.53
C LEU A 128 -2.80 -23.90 5.94
N LEU A 129 -3.49 -23.27 4.99
CA LEU A 129 -4.39 -22.15 5.23
C LEU A 129 -5.59 -22.58 6.10
N GLN A 130 -6.22 -23.71 5.78
CA GLN A 130 -7.33 -24.25 6.57
C GLN A 130 -6.87 -24.51 8.01
N ARG A 131 -5.68 -25.06 8.21
CA ARG A 131 -5.14 -25.26 9.55
C ARG A 131 -4.95 -23.95 10.31
N CYS A 132 -4.48 -22.88 9.68
CA CYS A 132 -4.42 -21.55 10.29
C CYS A 132 -5.81 -21.07 10.72
N VAL A 133 -6.84 -21.30 9.90
CA VAL A 133 -8.24 -20.92 10.22
C VAL A 133 -8.78 -21.74 11.39
N GLU A 134 -8.53 -23.06 11.45
CA GLU A 134 -8.91 -23.92 12.59
C GLU A 134 -8.27 -23.43 13.91
N LEU A 135 -7.09 -22.82 13.83
CA LEU A 135 -6.35 -22.27 14.97
C LEU A 135 -6.78 -20.84 15.34
N GLY A 136 -7.83 -20.31 14.70
CA GLY A 136 -8.47 -19.05 15.06
C GLY A 136 -8.14 -17.85 14.17
N ALA A 137 -7.39 -18.05 13.08
CA ALA A 137 -7.28 -17.01 12.05
C ALA A 137 -8.55 -16.98 11.19
N ARG A 138 -8.90 -15.82 10.63
CA ARG A 138 -9.85 -15.73 9.53
C ARG A 138 -9.14 -15.51 8.21
N LEU A 139 -9.84 -15.75 7.11
CA LEU A 139 -9.31 -15.42 5.79
C LEU A 139 -9.15 -13.90 5.65
N ALA A 140 -8.01 -13.48 5.12
CA ALA A 140 -7.74 -12.09 4.79
C ALA A 140 -8.60 -11.65 3.60
N ARG A 141 -9.04 -10.39 3.63
CA ARG A 141 -9.61 -9.72 2.46
C ARG A 141 -8.48 -9.37 1.45
N PRO A 142 -8.79 -9.24 0.16
CA PRO A 142 -7.80 -8.74 -0.80
C PRO A 142 -7.18 -7.41 -0.33
N GLY A 143 -5.83 -7.32 -0.35
CA GLY A 143 -5.09 -6.14 0.08
C GLY A 143 -4.99 -5.91 1.59
N GLU A 144 -5.61 -6.74 2.44
CA GLU A 144 -5.71 -6.48 3.89
C GLU A 144 -4.36 -6.41 4.62
N PHE A 145 -3.34 -7.15 4.18
CA PHE A 145 -2.00 -7.02 4.78
C PHE A 145 -1.41 -5.61 4.54
N SER A 146 -1.57 -5.05 3.34
CA SER A 146 -1.12 -3.69 3.03
C SER A 146 -1.97 -2.64 3.73
N GLU A 147 -3.29 -2.86 3.86
CA GLU A 147 -4.20 -2.03 4.64
C GLU A 147 -3.74 -1.96 6.11
N ARG A 148 -3.42 -3.10 6.73
CA ARG A 148 -2.90 -3.14 8.11
C ARG A 148 -1.54 -2.46 8.23
N ALA A 149 -0.66 -2.63 7.26
CA ALA A 149 0.63 -1.94 7.24
C ALA A 149 0.45 -0.41 7.20
N PHE A 150 -0.52 0.09 6.42
CA PHE A 150 -0.89 1.50 6.38
C PHE A 150 -1.48 1.97 7.71
N LEU A 151 -2.45 1.23 8.28
CA LEU A 151 -3.11 1.58 9.54
C LEU A 151 -2.15 1.57 10.75
N ASN A 152 -1.09 0.77 10.68
CA ASN A 152 -0.04 0.68 11.70
C ASN A 152 1.17 1.59 11.40
N ASP A 153 1.01 2.60 10.54
CA ASP A 153 2.04 3.58 10.17
C ASP A 153 3.36 2.94 9.66
N LYS A 154 3.28 1.73 9.05
CA LYS A 154 4.44 1.07 8.41
C LYS A 154 4.66 1.57 6.99
N LEU A 155 3.58 1.93 6.33
CA LEU A 155 3.55 2.47 4.98
C LEU A 155 2.61 3.67 4.97
N ASP A 156 2.90 4.65 4.14
CA ASP A 156 1.90 5.66 3.78
C ASP A 156 1.01 5.16 2.63
N LEU A 157 -0.03 5.94 2.27
CA LEU A 157 -1.00 5.55 1.26
C LEU A 157 -0.34 5.34 -0.11
N ALA A 158 0.57 6.24 -0.52
CA ALA A 158 1.27 6.12 -1.80
C ALA A 158 2.16 4.87 -1.86
N GLN A 159 2.80 4.52 -0.74
CA GLN A 159 3.59 3.29 -0.62
C GLN A 159 2.71 2.03 -0.63
N ALA A 160 1.55 2.06 0.00
CA ALA A 160 0.61 0.95 -0.01
C ALA A 160 0.04 0.68 -1.41
N GLU A 161 -0.31 1.73 -2.16
CA GLU A 161 -0.72 1.63 -3.57
C GLU A 161 0.42 1.14 -4.46
N ALA A 162 1.65 1.60 -4.22
CA ALA A 162 2.81 1.19 -5.00
C ALA A 162 3.12 -0.32 -4.92
N ILE A 163 2.67 -1.02 -3.86
CA ILE A 163 2.78 -2.49 -3.78
C ILE A 163 1.90 -3.14 -4.85
N ALA A 164 0.65 -2.70 -5.02
CA ALA A 164 -0.24 -3.21 -6.05
C ALA A 164 0.32 -2.90 -7.44
N ASP A 165 0.75 -1.65 -7.67
CA ASP A 165 1.36 -1.23 -8.93
C ASP A 165 2.61 -2.06 -9.29
N LEU A 166 3.43 -2.42 -8.30
CA LEU A 166 4.63 -3.24 -8.52
C LEU A 166 4.28 -4.68 -8.90
N ILE A 167 3.23 -5.25 -8.30
CA ILE A 167 2.75 -6.61 -8.59
C ILE A 167 2.11 -6.67 -9.99
N GLU A 168 1.37 -5.63 -10.38
CA GLU A 168 0.65 -5.53 -11.65
C GLU A 168 1.50 -4.96 -12.79
N ALA A 169 2.74 -4.55 -12.50
CA ALA A 169 3.60 -3.89 -13.47
C ALA A 169 3.81 -4.75 -14.71
N SER A 170 3.41 -4.22 -15.85
CA SER A 170 3.51 -4.87 -17.16
C SER A 170 4.77 -4.52 -17.94
N SER A 171 5.57 -3.56 -17.47
CA SER A 171 6.84 -3.16 -18.09
C SER A 171 7.93 -2.90 -17.06
N THR A 172 9.20 -2.99 -17.50
CA THR A 172 10.36 -2.68 -16.64
C THR A 172 10.30 -1.25 -16.08
N GLN A 173 9.81 -0.30 -16.87
CA GLN A 173 9.69 1.09 -16.46
C GLN A 173 8.58 1.28 -15.41
N ALA A 174 7.43 0.62 -15.59
CA ALA A 174 6.35 0.62 -14.61
C ALA A 174 6.84 0.05 -13.26
N ALA A 175 7.51 -1.11 -13.29
CA ALA A 175 8.08 -1.73 -12.09
C ALA A 175 9.09 -0.84 -11.37
N ARG A 176 10.00 -0.17 -12.12
CA ARG A 176 10.96 0.79 -11.54
C ARG A 176 10.27 1.99 -10.90
N ASN A 177 9.22 2.51 -11.52
CA ASN A 177 8.47 3.65 -10.98
C ASN A 177 7.70 3.25 -9.73
N ALA A 178 7.01 2.10 -9.73
CA ALA A 178 6.34 1.56 -8.55
C ALA A 178 7.33 1.34 -7.38
N LEU A 179 8.52 0.78 -7.67
CA LEU A 179 9.56 0.61 -6.67
C LEU A 179 10.04 1.95 -6.08
N ARG A 180 10.21 2.99 -6.89
CA ARG A 180 10.57 4.34 -6.40
C ARG A 180 9.47 4.94 -5.52
N SER A 181 8.20 4.76 -5.87
CA SER A 181 7.06 5.14 -5.02
C SER A 181 7.08 4.39 -3.69
N LEU A 182 7.28 3.06 -3.73
CA LEU A 182 7.39 2.24 -2.51
C LEU A 182 8.57 2.67 -1.62
N GLN A 183 9.67 3.15 -2.21
CA GLN A 183 10.80 3.74 -1.46
C GLN A 183 10.51 5.14 -0.90
N GLY A 184 9.29 5.66 -1.09
CA GLY A 184 8.83 6.92 -0.53
C GLY A 184 9.31 8.17 -1.27
N VAL A 185 9.75 8.06 -2.53
CA VAL A 185 10.19 9.23 -3.30
C VAL A 185 9.03 10.21 -3.51
N PHE A 186 7.86 9.70 -3.89
CA PHE A 186 6.66 10.51 -4.08
C PHE A 186 6.14 11.05 -2.74
N SER A 187 6.11 10.21 -1.70
CA SER A 187 5.68 10.59 -0.35
C SER A 187 6.49 11.75 0.22
N LYS A 188 7.81 11.76 0.01
CA LYS A 188 8.66 12.87 0.45
C LYS A 188 8.28 14.20 -0.19
N ARG A 189 7.88 14.19 -1.47
CA ARG A 189 7.43 15.40 -2.16
C ARG A 189 6.08 15.89 -1.65
N VAL A 190 5.13 14.96 -1.45
CA VAL A 190 3.82 15.29 -0.87
C VAL A 190 3.98 15.85 0.55
N ASN A 191 4.83 15.24 1.37
CA ASN A 191 5.10 15.70 2.72
C ASN A 191 5.75 17.10 2.73
N ALA A 192 6.71 17.37 1.84
CA ALA A 192 7.32 18.70 1.73
C ALA A 192 6.28 19.78 1.33
N LEU A 193 5.36 19.46 0.42
CA LEU A 193 4.25 20.34 0.07
C LEU A 193 3.30 20.57 1.26
N THR A 194 3.01 19.52 2.01
CA THR A 194 2.17 19.58 3.23
C THR A 194 2.81 20.49 4.28
N GLU A 195 4.10 20.37 4.52
CA GLU A 195 4.84 21.25 5.47
C GLU A 195 4.79 22.70 5.03
N GLN A 196 4.95 22.99 3.74
CA GLN A 196 4.83 24.36 3.22
C GLN A 196 3.41 24.92 3.41
N LEU A 197 2.39 24.09 3.20
CA LEU A 197 0.99 24.48 3.41
C LEU A 197 0.68 24.72 4.88
N ILE A 198 1.22 23.90 5.79
CA ILE A 198 1.10 24.09 7.23
C ILE A 198 1.77 25.41 7.64
N ALA A 199 2.97 25.68 7.15
CA ALA A 199 3.69 26.93 7.44
C ALA A 199 2.91 28.17 6.96
N LEU A 200 2.33 28.12 5.75
CA LEU A 200 1.46 29.17 5.23
C LEU A 200 0.22 29.36 6.13
N ARG A 201 -0.42 28.26 6.53
CA ARG A 201 -1.61 28.30 7.41
C ARG A 201 -1.29 28.95 8.75
N ILE A 202 -0.21 28.52 9.41
CA ILE A 202 0.21 29.08 10.70
C ILE A 202 0.46 30.58 10.58
N TYR A 203 1.11 31.02 9.49
CA TYR A 203 1.38 32.43 9.26
C TYR A 203 0.13 33.26 9.05
N VAL A 204 -0.88 32.73 8.32
CA VAL A 204 -2.17 33.37 8.10
C VAL A 204 -2.99 33.41 9.40
N GLU A 205 -3.02 32.30 10.17
CA GLU A 205 -3.69 32.25 11.47
C GLU A 205 -3.10 33.28 12.44
N ALA A 206 -1.76 33.36 12.52
CA ALA A 206 -1.08 34.37 13.36
C ALA A 206 -1.45 35.80 12.93
N ALA A 207 -1.53 36.08 11.64
CA ALA A 207 -1.94 37.40 11.13
C ALA A 207 -3.38 37.77 11.49
N ILE A 208 -4.26 36.78 11.64
CA ILE A 208 -5.67 37.00 12.03
C ILE A 208 -5.78 37.16 13.56
N ASP A 209 -5.04 36.36 14.32
CA ASP A 209 -5.13 36.32 15.79
C ASP A 209 -4.48 37.55 16.46
N PHE A 210 -3.48 38.16 15.82
CA PHE A 210 -2.71 39.30 16.36
C PHE A 210 -2.78 40.56 15.47
N PRO A 211 -3.96 41.10 15.23
CA PRO A 211 -4.14 42.26 14.33
C PRO A 211 -3.56 43.58 14.88
N GLU A 212 -3.22 43.63 16.18
CA GLU A 212 -2.72 44.84 16.86
C GLU A 212 -1.16 44.90 16.86
N GLU A 213 -0.47 43.91 16.36
CA GLU A 213 0.99 43.96 16.24
C GLU A 213 1.38 44.92 15.09
N GLU A 214 2.49 45.69 15.28
CA GLU A 214 2.98 46.69 14.31
C GLU A 214 3.40 46.08 12.95
N ILE A 215 3.33 44.76 12.80
CA ILE A 215 3.69 44.06 11.57
C ILE A 215 2.42 43.86 10.74
N ASP A 216 2.32 44.64 9.66
CA ASP A 216 1.24 44.41 8.66
C ASP A 216 1.59 43.14 7.85
N PHE A 217 1.18 41.99 8.37
CA PHE A 217 1.40 40.67 7.76
C PHE A 217 0.83 40.55 6.33
N LEU A 218 -0.19 41.41 5.99
CA LEU A 218 -0.83 41.42 4.67
C LEU A 218 -0.10 42.31 3.68
N ALA A 219 0.51 43.43 4.14
CA ALA A 219 1.19 44.41 3.28
C ALA A 219 2.59 43.93 2.87
N ASP A 220 3.22 43.03 3.61
CA ASP A 220 4.59 42.55 3.37
C ASP A 220 4.74 41.67 2.10
N GLY A 221 3.65 41.27 1.46
CA GLY A 221 3.67 40.39 0.28
C GLY A 221 4.18 38.97 0.57
N HIS A 222 4.54 38.66 1.82
CA HIS A 222 5.08 37.36 2.22
C HIS A 222 4.06 36.24 2.08
N ILE A 223 2.81 36.45 2.50
CA ILE A 223 1.70 35.50 2.30
C ILE A 223 1.51 35.17 0.82
N LEU A 224 1.49 36.19 -0.03
CA LEU A 224 1.32 36.02 -1.46
C LEU A 224 2.49 35.20 -2.07
N LYS A 225 3.71 35.44 -1.61
CA LYS A 225 4.86 34.68 -2.04
C LYS A 225 4.76 33.22 -1.61
N LEU A 226 4.48 32.93 -0.33
CA LEU A 226 4.29 31.57 0.18
C LEU A 226 3.20 30.83 -0.57
N LEU A 227 2.07 31.49 -0.83
CA LEU A 227 0.97 30.91 -1.60
C LEU A 227 1.38 30.59 -3.05
N THR A 228 2.15 31.48 -3.68
CA THR A 228 2.63 31.29 -5.05
C THR A 228 3.62 30.12 -5.11
N ASP A 229 4.52 30.00 -4.12
CA ASP A 229 5.48 28.92 -4.02
C ASP A 229 4.79 27.55 -3.82
N VAL A 230 3.78 27.48 -2.92
CA VAL A 230 2.95 26.29 -2.70
C VAL A 230 2.18 25.91 -3.97
N GLN A 231 1.61 26.88 -4.69
CA GLN A 231 0.90 26.62 -5.94
C GLN A 231 1.82 26.11 -7.06
N ALA A 232 3.05 26.61 -7.13
CA ALA A 232 4.04 26.13 -8.10
C ALA A 232 4.44 24.68 -7.81
N GLU A 233 4.78 24.37 -6.55
CA GLU A 233 5.13 22.99 -6.14
C GLU A 233 3.97 22.01 -6.34
N LEU A 234 2.72 22.42 -6.02
CA LEU A 234 1.54 21.60 -6.25
C LEU A 234 1.37 21.27 -7.75
N LYS A 235 1.55 22.24 -8.65
CA LYS A 235 1.47 22.01 -10.10
C LYS A 235 2.51 21.02 -10.57
N ASP A 236 3.73 21.07 -10.01
CA ASP A 236 4.80 20.16 -10.35
C ASP A 236 4.52 18.74 -9.85
N VAL A 237 4.02 18.59 -8.62
CA VAL A 237 3.60 17.30 -8.05
C VAL A 237 2.47 16.66 -8.88
N VAL A 238 1.44 17.45 -9.24
CA VAL A 238 0.32 16.97 -10.08
C VAL A 238 0.79 16.54 -11.47
N ARG A 239 1.73 17.28 -12.09
CA ARG A 239 2.30 16.92 -13.38
C ARG A 239 3.06 15.59 -13.32
N GLU A 240 3.89 15.39 -12.30
CA GLU A 240 4.61 14.12 -12.12
C GLU A 240 3.68 12.94 -11.84
N ALA A 241 2.66 13.15 -11.00
CA ALA A 241 1.63 12.13 -10.73
C ALA A 241 0.90 11.72 -12.01
N GLY A 242 0.53 12.68 -12.86
CA GLY A 242 -0.11 12.40 -14.14
C GLY A 242 0.77 11.59 -15.10
N GLN A 243 2.08 11.86 -15.14
CA GLN A 243 3.02 11.06 -15.94
C GLN A 243 3.17 9.63 -15.36
N GLY A 244 3.20 9.49 -14.04
CA GLY A 244 3.23 8.19 -13.36
C GLY A 244 2.00 7.34 -13.68
N ALA A 245 0.81 7.94 -13.67
CA ALA A 245 -0.45 7.26 -13.98
C ALA A 245 -0.46 6.72 -15.43
N LEU A 246 0.03 7.49 -16.41
CA LEU A 246 0.14 7.02 -17.80
C LEU A 246 1.07 5.81 -17.94
N LEU A 247 2.15 5.78 -17.18
CA LEU A 247 3.09 4.64 -17.20
C LEU A 247 2.55 3.40 -16.50
N ARG A 248 1.66 3.59 -15.51
CA ARG A 248 0.97 2.50 -14.80
C ARG A 248 -0.14 1.89 -15.67
N ASP A 249 -1.07 2.72 -16.12
CA ASP A 249 -2.30 2.29 -16.76
C ASP A 249 -2.09 1.96 -18.25
N GLY A 250 -0.96 2.39 -18.82
CA GLY A 250 -0.69 2.30 -20.25
C GLY A 250 -1.58 3.23 -21.06
N MET A 251 -1.58 3.04 -22.36
CA MET A 251 -2.39 3.83 -23.28
C MET A 251 -3.33 2.91 -24.07
N SER A 252 -4.64 3.16 -23.98
CA SER A 252 -5.61 2.47 -24.81
C SER A 252 -5.63 3.08 -26.22
N VAL A 253 -5.22 2.29 -27.20
CA VAL A 253 -5.21 2.68 -28.61
C VAL A 253 -6.31 1.94 -29.37
N VAL A 254 -7.15 2.67 -30.09
CA VAL A 254 -8.20 2.08 -30.93
C VAL A 254 -7.77 2.15 -32.39
N ILE A 255 -7.69 0.98 -33.03
CA ILE A 255 -7.45 0.87 -34.48
C ILE A 255 -8.82 0.81 -35.17
N ALA A 256 -9.21 1.89 -35.83
CA ALA A 256 -10.45 2.00 -36.58
C ALA A 256 -10.21 2.25 -38.06
N GLY A 257 -11.07 1.71 -38.91
CA GLY A 257 -10.96 1.92 -40.38
C GLY A 257 -11.92 1.02 -41.16
N ARG A 258 -11.99 1.23 -42.47
CA ARG A 258 -12.84 0.44 -43.38
C ARG A 258 -12.47 -1.05 -43.37
N PRO A 259 -13.37 -1.98 -43.75
CA PRO A 259 -13.01 -3.36 -43.99
C PRO A 259 -11.80 -3.48 -44.89
N ASN A 260 -10.95 -4.47 -44.68
CA ASN A 260 -9.73 -4.75 -45.46
C ASN A 260 -8.67 -3.62 -45.49
N ALA A 261 -8.75 -2.65 -44.61
CA ALA A 261 -7.74 -1.57 -44.48
C ALA A 261 -6.45 -1.99 -43.73
N GLY A 262 -6.26 -3.27 -43.43
CA GLY A 262 -5.06 -3.79 -42.78
C GLY A 262 -5.07 -3.70 -41.25
N LYS A 263 -6.21 -3.44 -40.61
CA LYS A 263 -6.30 -3.32 -39.13
C LYS A 263 -5.82 -4.57 -38.38
N SER A 264 -6.27 -5.76 -38.85
CA SER A 264 -5.86 -7.05 -38.28
C SER A 264 -4.37 -7.33 -38.47
N SER A 265 -3.84 -6.98 -39.66
CA SER A 265 -2.41 -7.12 -39.96
C SER A 265 -1.57 -6.20 -39.07
N LEU A 266 -2.02 -4.95 -38.86
CA LEU A 266 -1.35 -4.02 -37.98
C LEU A 266 -1.38 -4.51 -36.53
N LEU A 267 -2.53 -5.00 -36.03
CA LEU A 267 -2.66 -5.56 -34.69
C LEU A 267 -1.72 -6.76 -34.49
N ASN A 268 -1.69 -7.70 -35.43
CA ASN A 268 -0.79 -8.87 -35.39
C ASN A 268 0.68 -8.46 -35.41
N SER A 269 1.03 -7.46 -36.26
CA SER A 269 2.40 -6.93 -36.30
C SER A 269 2.83 -6.30 -34.96
N LEU A 270 1.93 -5.59 -34.30
CA LEU A 270 2.19 -4.97 -32.99
C LEU A 270 2.21 -6.00 -31.87
N ALA A 271 1.34 -7.01 -31.92
CA ALA A 271 1.29 -8.09 -30.93
C ALA A 271 2.46 -9.08 -31.04
N GLY A 272 3.10 -9.17 -32.19
CA GLY A 272 4.19 -10.12 -32.47
C GLY A 272 3.72 -11.56 -32.71
N TYR A 273 2.39 -11.81 -32.75
CA TYR A 273 1.75 -13.11 -33.06
C TYR A 273 0.40 -12.90 -33.73
N GLU A 274 -0.20 -13.98 -34.22
CA GLU A 274 -1.52 -13.93 -34.88
C GLU A 274 -2.68 -13.77 -33.88
N ALA A 275 -2.85 -12.57 -33.34
CA ALA A 275 -3.94 -12.21 -32.44
C ALA A 275 -5.29 -12.05 -33.15
N ALA A 276 -5.28 -11.70 -34.45
CA ALA A 276 -6.45 -11.48 -35.27
C ALA A 276 -6.41 -12.30 -36.55
N ILE A 277 -7.58 -12.84 -36.95
CA ILE A 277 -7.69 -13.56 -38.23
C ILE A 277 -7.63 -12.55 -39.37
N VAL A 278 -6.65 -12.72 -40.28
CA VAL A 278 -6.51 -11.93 -41.51
C VAL A 278 -7.12 -12.74 -42.66
N THR A 279 -8.20 -12.22 -43.24
CA THR A 279 -8.81 -12.81 -44.42
C THR A 279 -9.23 -11.71 -45.41
N ASP A 280 -9.26 -12.04 -46.70
CA ASP A 280 -9.73 -11.14 -47.80
C ASP A 280 -11.27 -11.03 -47.84
N ILE A 281 -12.00 -11.78 -47.01
CA ILE A 281 -13.47 -11.79 -46.98
C ILE A 281 -13.97 -10.65 -46.11
N GLU A 282 -14.78 -9.76 -46.67
CA GLU A 282 -15.39 -8.65 -45.90
C GLU A 282 -16.30 -9.17 -44.76
N GLY A 283 -16.09 -8.61 -43.56
CA GLY A 283 -16.95 -8.87 -42.39
C GLY A 283 -16.56 -10.04 -41.51
N THR A 284 -15.34 -10.60 -41.65
CA THR A 284 -14.83 -11.68 -40.78
C THR A 284 -14.49 -11.22 -39.37
N THR A 285 -14.17 -9.94 -39.16
CA THR A 285 -13.88 -9.37 -37.82
C THR A 285 -15.05 -8.50 -37.40
N ARG A 286 -16.05 -9.08 -36.72
CA ARG A 286 -17.22 -8.35 -36.17
C ARG A 286 -17.08 -8.01 -34.67
N ASP A 287 -16.18 -8.70 -33.97
CA ASP A 287 -15.99 -8.53 -32.55
C ASP A 287 -14.85 -7.53 -32.27
N ILE A 288 -14.94 -6.87 -31.11
CA ILE A 288 -13.86 -6.01 -30.61
C ILE A 288 -12.75 -6.91 -30.09
N LEU A 289 -11.64 -6.96 -30.81
CA LEU A 289 -10.41 -7.61 -30.32
C LEU A 289 -9.67 -6.65 -29.40
N ARG A 290 -9.22 -7.14 -28.25
CA ARG A 290 -8.40 -6.40 -27.28
C ARG A 290 -7.14 -7.19 -27.02
N GLU A 291 -6.00 -6.54 -27.18
CA GLU A 291 -4.68 -7.13 -26.92
C GLU A 291 -3.84 -6.17 -26.07
N HIS A 292 -3.09 -6.72 -25.14
CA HIS A 292 -2.09 -5.98 -24.38
C HIS A 292 -0.75 -6.10 -25.07
N ILE A 293 -0.24 -4.98 -25.56
CA ILE A 293 0.99 -4.92 -26.34
C ILE A 293 2.02 -4.14 -25.51
N HIS A 294 3.20 -4.73 -25.33
CA HIS A 294 4.35 -4.04 -24.77
C HIS A 294 5.17 -3.45 -25.90
N ILE A 295 5.40 -2.14 -25.88
CA ILE A 295 6.28 -1.44 -26.78
C ILE A 295 7.45 -0.94 -25.94
N ASP A 296 8.64 -1.53 -26.17
CA ASP A 296 9.90 -1.14 -25.53
C ASP A 296 10.47 0.14 -26.13
#